data_95f6106783f60ad388199a25fadaf493
#
_entry.id   95f6106783f60ad388199a25fadaf493
#
_cell.length_a   1.000
_cell.length_b   1.000
_cell.length_c   1.000
_cell.angle_alpha   90.00
_cell.angle_beta   90.00
_cell.angle_gamma   90.00
#
_symmetry.space_group_name_H-M   'P 1'
#
loop_
_entity.id
_entity.type
_entity.pdbx_description
1 polymer ?
#
loop_
_entity_poly.entity_id
_entity_poly.type
_entity_poly.pdbx_seq_one_letter_code
_entity_poly.pdbx_strand_id
1 'polypeptide(L)'
;LTGFINFSWDIFDAVARRKIAQNTQIEVESNKLKLESLNKDITKDFNASFQQYKNNLNLIEIEKRNNQSSEKFFERAKEQFYQGQLSRSDFRLAQLDLSISKNRLNQTLYKAKIAELNLYRLSGKIINQTSE
;
A
#
# COMPACT_ATOMS: atom_id res chain seq x y z
N LEU A 1 -9.02 -76.61 34.41
CA LEU A 1 -8.55 -75.21 34.59
C LEU A 1 -7.65 -74.85 33.38
N THR A 2 -8.22 -74.30 32.36
CA THR A 2 -7.47 -73.80 31.17
C THR A 2 -7.45 -72.29 31.17
N GLY A 3 -6.28 -71.71 31.56
CA GLY A 3 -6.04 -70.27 31.50
C GLY A 3 -5.48 -69.88 30.12
N PHE A 4 -6.18 -69.00 29.35
CA PHE A 4 -5.67 -68.47 28.16
C PHE A 4 -5.05 -67.07 28.48
N ILE A 5 -3.75 -66.90 28.20
CA ILE A 5 -3.05 -65.62 28.25
C ILE A 5 -3.08 -65.03 26.84
N ASN A 6 -3.83 -63.96 26.65
CA ASN A 6 -3.92 -63.27 25.40
C ASN A 6 -2.87 -62.13 25.39
N PHE A 7 -1.77 -62.31 24.64
CA PHE A 7 -0.73 -61.31 24.44
C PHE A 7 -1.01 -60.64 23.11
N SER A 8 -1.68 -59.48 23.08
CA SER A 8 -1.80 -58.63 21.91
C SER A 8 -0.70 -57.56 21.96
N TRP A 9 0.32 -57.72 21.13
CA TRP A 9 1.40 -56.76 21.01
C TRP A 9 1.04 -55.81 19.84
N ASP A 10 0.68 -54.55 20.17
CA ASP A 10 0.36 -53.48 19.20
C ASP A 10 1.63 -52.95 18.55
N ILE A 11 2.27 -53.75 17.71
CA ILE A 11 3.45 -53.32 16.89
C ILE A 11 3.04 -52.30 15.83
N PHE A 12 1.78 -52.30 15.39
CA PHE A 12 1.28 -51.37 14.39
C PHE A 12 1.10 -49.94 14.92
N ASP A 13 0.88 -49.73 16.19
CA ASP A 13 0.66 -48.41 16.78
C ASP A 13 1.95 -47.57 16.84
N ALA A 14 3.11 -48.20 16.99
CA ALA A 14 4.41 -47.52 17.00
C ALA A 14 4.81 -46.98 15.63
N VAL A 15 4.45 -47.64 14.53
CA VAL A 15 4.72 -47.21 13.16
C VAL A 15 3.77 -46.09 12.78
N ALA A 16 2.50 -46.15 13.15
CA ALA A 16 1.52 -45.11 12.93
C ALA A 16 1.91 -43.80 13.68
N ARG A 17 2.33 -43.89 14.92
CA ARG A 17 2.80 -42.73 15.72
C ARG A 17 4.05 -42.08 15.13
N ARG A 18 5.01 -42.83 14.58
CA ARG A 18 6.18 -42.28 13.88
C ARG A 18 5.83 -41.52 12.61
N LYS A 19 4.87 -42.05 11.82
CA LYS A 19 4.39 -41.39 10.62
C LYS A 19 3.65 -40.06 10.92
N ILE A 20 2.84 -40.07 11.99
CA ILE A 20 2.16 -38.87 12.48
C ILE A 20 3.17 -37.83 12.94
N ALA A 21 4.18 -38.21 13.71
CA ALA A 21 5.23 -37.32 14.17
C ALA A 21 6.05 -36.71 13.00
N GLN A 22 6.37 -37.51 11.97
CA GLN A 22 7.04 -37.00 10.76
C GLN A 22 6.17 -36.06 9.97
N ASN A 23 4.88 -36.34 9.78
CA ASN A 23 3.95 -35.47 9.09
C ASN A 23 3.79 -34.13 9.84
N THR A 24 3.66 -34.14 11.16
CA THR A 24 3.58 -32.93 11.98
C THR A 24 4.87 -32.11 11.88
N GLN A 25 6.03 -32.71 11.80
CA GLN A 25 7.30 -32.03 11.66
C GLN A 25 7.42 -31.33 10.28
N ILE A 26 6.96 -31.98 9.22
CA ILE A 26 6.88 -31.40 7.86
C ILE A 26 5.89 -30.23 7.84
N GLU A 27 4.74 -30.34 8.49
CA GLU A 27 3.77 -29.25 8.60
C GLU A 27 4.34 -28.03 9.35
N VAL A 28 5.05 -28.26 10.46
CA VAL A 28 5.73 -27.20 11.21
C VAL A 28 6.78 -26.49 10.34
N GLU A 29 7.59 -27.25 9.60
CA GLU A 29 8.60 -26.69 8.70
C GLU A 29 7.96 -25.93 7.54
N SER A 30 6.91 -26.48 6.92
CA SER A 30 6.11 -25.80 5.90
C SER A 30 5.52 -24.48 6.41
N ASN A 31 4.99 -24.47 7.63
CA ASN A 31 4.43 -23.28 8.25
C ASN A 31 5.49 -22.22 8.57
N LYS A 32 6.71 -22.63 8.99
CA LYS A 32 7.85 -21.72 9.17
C LYS A 32 8.27 -21.07 7.86
N LEU A 33 8.35 -21.86 6.77
CA LEU A 33 8.68 -21.32 5.45
C LEU A 33 7.60 -20.33 4.94
N LYS A 34 6.32 -20.64 5.19
CA LYS A 34 5.21 -19.72 4.87
C LYS A 34 5.29 -18.42 5.67
N LEU A 35 5.63 -18.48 6.96
CA LEU A 35 5.83 -17.29 7.78
C LEU A 35 7.01 -16.45 7.30
N GLU A 36 8.11 -17.09 6.93
CA GLU A 36 9.28 -16.39 6.38
C GLU A 36 8.96 -15.71 5.04
N SER A 37 8.26 -16.42 4.15
CA SER A 37 7.78 -15.84 2.88
C SER A 37 6.87 -14.64 3.12
N LEU A 38 5.89 -14.79 4.03
CA LEU A 38 4.96 -13.72 4.38
C LEU A 38 5.69 -12.49 4.94
N ASN A 39 6.69 -12.69 5.81
CA ASN A 39 7.51 -11.59 6.34
C ASN A 39 8.31 -10.87 5.24
N LYS A 40 8.85 -11.63 4.28
CA LYS A 40 9.55 -11.06 3.11
C LYS A 40 8.59 -10.25 2.24
N ASP A 41 7.39 -10.75 1.98
CA ASP A 41 6.38 -10.07 1.19
C ASP A 41 5.90 -8.78 1.87
N ILE A 42 5.61 -8.82 3.17
CA ILE A 42 5.25 -7.62 3.95
C ILE A 42 6.37 -6.59 3.92
N THR A 43 7.62 -7.00 4.09
CA THR A 43 8.77 -6.10 4.06
C THR A 43 8.94 -5.45 2.67
N LYS A 44 8.78 -6.23 1.62
CA LYS A 44 8.81 -5.76 0.23
C LYS A 44 7.70 -4.73 -0.04
N ASP A 45 6.47 -5.05 0.37
CA ASP A 45 5.31 -4.17 0.18
C ASP A 45 5.43 -2.88 1.00
N PHE A 46 5.96 -2.97 2.22
CA PHE A 46 6.27 -1.80 3.03
C PHE A 46 7.30 -0.89 2.35
N ASN A 47 8.41 -1.45 1.88
CA ASN A 47 9.46 -0.68 1.21
C ASN A 47 8.93 -0.03 -0.08
N ALA A 48 8.15 -0.74 -0.88
CA ALA A 48 7.53 -0.21 -2.08
C ALA A 48 6.57 0.95 -1.75
N SER A 49 5.70 0.77 -0.77
CA SER A 49 4.75 1.81 -0.30
C SER A 49 5.48 3.03 0.28
N PHE A 50 6.58 2.82 1.00
CA PHE A 50 7.39 3.89 1.55
C PHE A 50 8.07 4.72 0.45
N GLN A 51 8.64 4.07 -0.55
CA GLN A 51 9.22 4.77 -1.70
C GLN A 51 8.15 5.54 -2.48
N GLN A 52 6.99 4.96 -2.68
CA GLN A 52 5.87 5.63 -3.33
C GLN A 52 5.39 6.85 -2.55
N TYR A 53 5.28 6.76 -1.23
CA TYR A 53 4.94 7.88 -0.37
C TYR A 53 5.96 9.01 -0.49
N LYS A 54 7.25 8.69 -0.40
CA LYS A 54 8.34 9.66 -0.54
C LYS A 54 8.34 10.35 -1.90
N ASN A 55 8.12 9.58 -2.97
CA ASN A 55 8.01 10.13 -4.31
C ASN A 55 6.81 11.06 -4.46
N ASN A 56 5.67 10.70 -3.89
CA ASN A 56 4.48 11.55 -3.90
C ASN A 56 4.68 12.85 -3.12
N LEU A 57 5.41 12.83 -1.99
CA LEU A 57 5.75 14.06 -1.26
C LEU A 57 6.59 15.02 -2.11
N ASN A 58 7.59 14.51 -2.82
CA ASN A 58 8.39 15.32 -3.75
C ASN A 58 7.54 15.89 -4.89
N LEU A 59 6.64 15.06 -5.42
CA LEU A 59 5.74 15.47 -6.50
C LEU A 59 4.75 16.56 -6.03
N ILE A 60 4.28 16.53 -4.79
CA ILE A 60 3.44 17.58 -4.22
C ILE A 60 4.13 18.95 -4.28
N GLU A 61 5.42 19.01 -3.96
CA GLU A 61 6.15 20.28 -4.05
C GLU A 61 6.25 20.80 -5.48
N ILE A 62 6.49 19.91 -6.43
CA ILE A 62 6.53 20.25 -7.86
C ILE A 62 5.17 20.75 -8.31
N GLU A 63 4.09 20.04 -8.01
CA GLU A 63 2.73 20.42 -8.40
C GLU A 63 2.25 21.70 -7.70
N LYS A 64 2.67 21.97 -6.47
CA LYS A 64 2.41 23.26 -5.82
C LYS A 64 3.05 24.43 -6.59
N ARG A 65 4.31 24.30 -6.99
CA ARG A 65 5.00 25.33 -7.79
C ARG A 65 4.34 25.49 -9.15
N ASN A 66 3.98 24.41 -9.79
CA ASN A 66 3.25 24.44 -11.07
C ASN A 66 1.91 25.17 -10.93
N ASN A 67 1.14 24.85 -9.89
CA ASN A 67 -0.14 25.51 -9.62
C ASN A 67 0.04 27.01 -9.37
N GLN A 68 1.04 27.42 -8.56
CA GLN A 68 1.35 28.82 -8.32
C GLN A 68 1.75 29.56 -9.62
N SER A 69 2.49 28.89 -10.49
CA SER A 69 2.87 29.46 -11.80
C SER A 69 1.64 29.63 -12.71
N SER A 70 0.76 28.63 -12.75
CA SER A 70 -0.51 28.70 -13.51
C SER A 70 -1.46 29.76 -12.94
N GLU A 71 -1.51 29.96 -11.61
CA GLU A 71 -2.28 31.03 -10.99
C GLU A 71 -1.77 32.41 -11.42
N LYS A 72 -0.47 32.66 -11.36
CA LYS A 72 0.15 33.90 -11.80
C LYS A 72 -0.06 34.15 -13.30
N PHE A 73 0.01 33.08 -14.10
CA PHE A 73 -0.26 33.17 -15.53
C PHE A 73 -1.72 33.54 -15.80
N PHE A 74 -2.65 32.89 -15.13
CA PHE A 74 -4.08 33.17 -15.25
C PHE A 74 -4.43 34.62 -14.83
N GLU A 75 -3.88 35.12 -13.72
CA GLU A 75 -4.14 36.53 -13.31
C GLU A 75 -3.62 37.53 -14.36
N ARG A 76 -2.45 37.31 -14.93
CA ARG A 76 -1.95 38.15 -16.04
C ARG A 76 -2.83 38.05 -17.26
N ALA A 77 -3.24 36.85 -17.65
CA ALA A 77 -4.15 36.65 -18.79
C ALA A 77 -5.50 37.34 -18.57
N LYS A 78 -6.00 37.36 -17.36
CA LYS A 78 -7.22 38.02 -16.93
C LYS A 78 -7.11 39.55 -17.09
N GLU A 79 -6.01 40.15 -16.65
CA GLU A 79 -5.74 41.59 -16.81
C GLU A 79 -5.67 41.98 -18.30
N GLN A 80 -4.91 41.20 -19.09
CA GLN A 80 -4.79 41.44 -20.54
C GLN A 80 -6.13 41.28 -21.27
N PHE A 81 -6.96 40.34 -20.85
CA PHE A 81 -8.28 40.14 -21.41
C PHE A 81 -9.20 41.34 -21.13
N TYR A 82 -9.20 41.87 -19.90
CA TYR A 82 -9.97 43.10 -19.56
C TYR A 82 -9.48 44.34 -20.28
N GLN A 83 -8.19 44.39 -20.63
CA GLN A 83 -7.62 45.48 -21.43
C GLN A 83 -7.84 45.29 -22.93
N GLY A 84 -8.53 44.22 -23.35
CA GLY A 84 -8.76 43.92 -24.78
C GLY A 84 -7.53 43.45 -25.55
N GLN A 85 -6.43 43.12 -24.84
CA GLN A 85 -5.16 42.68 -25.41
C GLN A 85 -5.06 41.15 -25.60
N LEU A 86 -5.97 40.39 -25.03
CA LEU A 86 -5.98 38.93 -25.13
C LEU A 86 -7.29 38.46 -25.76
N SER A 87 -7.20 37.45 -26.63
CA SER A 87 -8.40 36.86 -27.24
C SER A 87 -9.19 36.02 -26.22
N ARG A 88 -10.50 35.84 -26.47
CA ARG A 88 -11.35 35.01 -25.63
C ARG A 88 -10.89 33.54 -25.59
N SER A 89 -10.34 33.03 -26.69
CA SER A 89 -9.79 31.69 -26.77
C SER A 89 -8.57 31.52 -25.88
N ASP A 90 -7.65 32.47 -25.89
CA ASP A 90 -6.42 32.42 -25.09
C ASP A 90 -6.71 32.56 -23.58
N PHE A 91 -7.69 33.43 -23.25
CA PHE A 91 -8.17 33.52 -21.87
C PHE A 91 -8.77 32.20 -21.37
N ARG A 92 -9.56 31.50 -22.20
CA ARG A 92 -10.08 30.20 -21.87
C ARG A 92 -9.00 29.16 -21.74
N LEU A 93 -7.93 29.21 -22.54
CA LEU A 93 -6.78 28.32 -22.37
C LEU A 93 -6.10 28.52 -21.01
N ALA A 94 -5.87 29.78 -20.61
CA ALA A 94 -5.30 30.08 -19.29
C ALA A 94 -6.20 29.60 -18.15
N GLN A 95 -7.52 29.68 -18.30
CA GLN A 95 -8.49 29.13 -17.34
C GLN A 95 -8.40 27.60 -17.25
N LEU A 96 -8.29 26.94 -18.40
CA LEU A 96 -8.17 25.48 -18.47
C LEU A 96 -6.86 24.99 -17.83
N ASP A 97 -5.73 25.66 -18.13
CA ASP A 97 -4.41 25.34 -17.57
C ASP A 97 -4.41 25.44 -16.05
N LEU A 98 -5.03 26.48 -15.49
CA LEU A 98 -5.19 26.63 -14.05
C LEU A 98 -6.03 25.48 -13.46
N SER A 99 -7.14 25.13 -14.11
CA SER A 99 -7.99 24.03 -13.66
C SER A 99 -7.25 22.68 -13.67
N ILE A 100 -6.49 22.42 -14.75
CA ILE A 100 -5.67 21.21 -14.87
C ILE A 100 -4.61 21.16 -13.79
N SER A 101 -3.91 22.26 -13.52
CA SER A 101 -2.85 22.29 -12.49
C SER A 101 -3.42 22.06 -11.09
N LYS A 102 -4.58 22.65 -10.76
CA LYS A 102 -5.29 22.38 -9.50
C LYS A 102 -5.69 20.91 -9.36
N ASN A 103 -6.22 20.32 -10.42
CA ASN A 103 -6.59 18.91 -10.43
C ASN A 103 -5.38 17.98 -10.23
N ARG A 104 -4.24 18.28 -10.87
CA ARG A 104 -3.00 17.51 -10.69
C ARG A 104 -2.49 17.57 -9.24
N LEU A 105 -2.48 18.76 -8.65
CA LEU A 105 -2.11 18.95 -7.26
C LEU A 105 -3.02 18.12 -6.33
N ASN A 106 -4.33 18.20 -6.51
CA ASN A 106 -5.28 17.44 -5.70
C ASN A 106 -5.09 15.92 -5.86
N GLN A 107 -4.94 15.43 -7.09
CA GLN A 107 -4.68 14.00 -7.33
C GLN A 107 -3.40 13.53 -6.66
N THR A 108 -2.35 14.36 -6.66
CA THR A 108 -1.07 14.02 -6.03
C THR A 108 -1.21 13.97 -4.51
N LEU A 109 -1.96 14.92 -3.91
CA LEU A 109 -2.29 14.90 -2.49
C LEU A 109 -3.06 13.63 -2.08
N TYR A 110 -4.07 13.23 -2.88
CA TYR A 110 -4.80 11.99 -2.65
C TYR A 110 -3.90 10.75 -2.75
N LYS A 111 -3.04 10.69 -3.77
CA LYS A 111 -2.08 9.58 -3.93
C LYS A 111 -1.12 9.48 -2.75
N ALA A 112 -0.62 10.60 -2.26
CA ALA A 112 0.23 10.63 -1.07
C ALA A 112 -0.53 10.13 0.17
N LYS A 113 -1.79 10.56 0.35
CA LYS A 113 -2.62 10.12 1.48
C LYS A 113 -2.96 8.63 1.42
N ILE A 114 -3.23 8.09 0.24
CA ILE A 114 -3.44 6.65 0.06
C ILE A 114 -2.17 5.86 0.39
N ALA A 115 -1.00 6.34 -0.07
CA ALA A 115 0.28 5.70 0.25
C ALA A 115 0.57 5.74 1.76
N GLU A 116 0.29 6.85 2.44
CA GLU A 116 0.39 7.00 3.89
C GLU A 116 -0.51 5.98 4.62
N LEU A 117 -1.78 5.88 4.22
CA LEU A 117 -2.72 4.91 4.81
C LEU A 117 -2.30 3.46 4.60
N ASN A 118 -1.71 3.15 3.44
CA ASN A 118 -1.14 1.82 3.19
C ASN A 118 0.03 1.52 4.12
N LEU A 119 0.90 2.50 4.40
CA LEU A 119 1.98 2.34 5.38
C LEU A 119 1.43 2.09 6.79
N TYR A 120 0.41 2.84 7.22
CA TYR A 120 -0.24 2.61 8.51
C TYR A 120 -0.86 1.21 8.59
N ARG A 121 -1.50 0.75 7.53
CA ARG A 121 -2.05 -0.61 7.46
C ARG A 121 -0.98 -1.68 7.59
N LEU A 122 0.12 -1.55 6.85
CA LEU A 122 1.24 -2.51 6.89
C LEU A 122 1.99 -2.48 8.23
N SER A 123 2.02 -1.34 8.91
CA SER A 123 2.64 -1.22 10.25
C SER A 123 1.72 -1.69 11.40
N GLY A 124 0.49 -2.12 11.11
CA GLY A 124 -0.49 -2.54 12.13
C GLY A 124 -1.09 -1.41 12.97
N LYS A 125 -0.75 -0.15 12.70
CA LYS A 125 -1.23 1.00 13.50
C LYS A 125 -2.73 1.31 13.34
N ILE A 126 -3.35 0.87 12.23
CA ILE A 126 -4.79 1.11 12.01
C ILE A 126 -5.65 0.32 12.99
N ILE A 127 -5.18 -0.84 13.45
CA ILE A 127 -5.95 -1.72 14.35
C ILE A 127 -6.10 -1.09 15.75
N ASN A 128 -5.16 -0.24 16.17
CA ASN A 128 -5.17 0.38 17.50
C ASN A 128 -6.04 1.65 17.61
N GLN A 129 -6.47 2.24 16.49
CA GLN A 129 -7.34 3.44 16.51
C GLN A 129 -8.85 3.13 16.55
N THR A 130 -9.24 1.85 16.36
CA THR A 130 -10.65 1.44 16.37
C THR A 130 -11.09 0.85 17.73
N SER A 131 -10.21 0.85 18.73
CA SER A 131 -10.45 0.27 20.07
C SER A 131 -10.51 1.31 21.20
N GLU A 132 -10.74 2.60 20.88
CA GLU A 132 -11.08 3.64 21.88
C GLU A 132 -12.55 4.10 21.73
#